data_0d33298de0f6217c6746af6b8b8ab153
#
_entry.id   0d33298de0f6217c6746af6b8b8ab153
#
_cell.length_a   1.000
_cell.length_b   1.000
_cell.length_c   1.000
_cell.angle_alpha   90.00
_cell.angle_beta   90.00
_cell.angle_gamma   90.00
#
_symmetry.space_group_name_H-M   'P 1'
#
loop_
_entity.id
_entity.type
_entity.pdbx_description
1 polymer ?
#
loop_
_entity_poly.entity_id
_entity_poly.type
_entity_poly.pdbx_seq_one_letter_code
_entity_poly.pdbx_strand_id
1 'polypeptide(L)'
;MQRADLAKYDLPDCPGVYLFTKGKGRSKQILYIGKASSLRDRVRSYFDDDLIATRGPRLVDVVTQADAIAHETTPTVLEALVREAALIREHRPKGNAMGKDDKTFLYAVITDEEVPRVLAIRGKDLDWKRKVISGAPEVPFDDAYGPFTSGYQLREALRLIRKIFPFFDTPKPIQLAGDRLGRMAQGASKHLEAKVEFNRQIGQYPRDMDRKAYLRSIRHVCLFLAGRVKTLRQTLEREMRAYAKEERFEEAANVRRQLFALDHVQDVSLIKEDRGVDQAAPRIEAYDTAHLGGTEAIGVMTVVENGVALKPDYRTFRIRGVGGKEGASKVTQRLNNDIASLKEILSRRLGHPEWPLPKAFIVDGGKTHKKAAEEVLKELGIGIPVVAVVKDEKHRPREVIGGTRAGISDADAVLANAEAHRFSLARHRWARRSILKKTR
;
A
#
# COMPACT_ATOMS: atom_id res chain seq x y z
N MET A 1 -2.65 23.88 -21.71
CA MET A 1 -2.53 25.00 -20.75
C MET A 1 -1.07 25.35 -20.51
N GLN A 2 -0.78 26.62 -20.19
CA GLN A 2 0.56 27.11 -19.83
C GLN A 2 0.54 27.69 -18.40
N ARG A 3 1.74 27.86 -17.81
CA ARG A 3 1.90 28.38 -16.43
C ARG A 3 1.19 29.73 -16.20
N ALA A 4 1.21 30.62 -17.21
CA ALA A 4 0.52 31.91 -17.18
C ALA A 4 -1.01 31.79 -17.03
N ASP A 5 -1.59 30.67 -17.46
CA ASP A 5 -3.03 30.45 -17.34
C ASP A 5 -3.47 30.20 -15.89
N LEU A 6 -2.54 29.82 -15.01
CA LEU A 6 -2.86 29.56 -13.59
C LEU A 6 -3.36 30.81 -12.85
N ALA A 7 -2.93 32.01 -13.27
CA ALA A 7 -3.39 33.25 -12.66
C ALA A 7 -4.90 33.49 -12.80
N LYS A 8 -5.56 32.77 -13.71
CA LYS A 8 -7.02 32.82 -13.91
C LYS A 8 -7.82 32.01 -12.89
N TYR A 9 -7.12 31.16 -12.10
CA TYR A 9 -7.75 30.24 -11.16
C TYR A 9 -7.39 30.66 -9.74
N ASP A 10 -8.40 30.91 -8.92
CA ASP A 10 -8.23 31.11 -7.46
C ASP A 10 -8.11 29.75 -6.78
N LEU A 11 -6.88 29.20 -6.77
CA LEU A 11 -6.59 27.90 -6.18
C LEU A 11 -6.24 28.07 -4.69
N PRO A 12 -7.09 27.60 -3.78
CA PRO A 12 -6.88 27.79 -2.35
C PRO A 12 -5.74 26.90 -1.82
N ASP A 13 -5.14 27.33 -0.72
CA ASP A 13 -4.15 26.57 0.03
C ASP A 13 -4.84 25.68 1.07
N CYS A 14 -5.59 24.71 0.58
CA CYS A 14 -6.30 23.73 1.42
C CYS A 14 -6.44 22.39 0.69
N PRO A 15 -6.77 21.31 1.43
CA PRO A 15 -7.02 20.01 0.83
C PRO A 15 -8.19 20.02 -0.16
N GLY A 16 -8.11 19.16 -1.18
CA GLY A 16 -9.18 19.03 -2.14
C GLY A 16 -8.87 18.12 -3.32
N VAL A 17 -9.78 18.11 -4.27
CA VAL A 17 -9.66 17.38 -5.54
C VAL A 17 -9.66 18.38 -6.68
N TYR A 18 -8.79 18.18 -7.67
CA TYR A 18 -8.71 18.98 -8.89
C TYR A 18 -8.93 18.12 -10.12
N LEU A 19 -9.49 18.74 -11.17
CA LEU A 19 -9.85 18.08 -12.41
C LEU A 19 -9.27 18.88 -13.57
N PHE A 20 -8.45 18.25 -14.40
CA PHE A 20 -8.08 18.78 -15.69
C PHE A 20 -9.16 18.44 -16.72
N THR A 21 -9.68 19.44 -17.42
CA THR A 21 -10.82 19.28 -18.33
C THR A 21 -10.53 19.88 -19.69
N LYS A 22 -11.15 19.32 -20.75
CA LYS A 22 -11.09 19.78 -22.13
C LYS A 22 -12.49 20.05 -22.64
N GLY A 23 -12.63 21.10 -23.47
CA GLY A 23 -13.92 21.50 -24.04
C GLY A 23 -14.78 22.34 -23.11
N LYS A 24 -15.92 22.83 -23.64
CA LYS A 24 -16.87 23.70 -22.93
C LYS A 24 -18.28 23.15 -22.98
N GLY A 25 -19.11 23.53 -22.01
CA GLY A 25 -20.53 23.17 -21.99
C GLY A 25 -20.78 21.66 -21.95
N ARG A 26 -21.65 21.16 -22.82
CA ARG A 26 -22.01 19.73 -22.89
C ARG A 26 -20.89 18.83 -23.44
N SER A 27 -19.88 19.38 -24.10
CA SER A 27 -18.71 18.65 -24.61
C SER A 27 -17.54 18.62 -23.62
N LYS A 28 -17.73 19.08 -22.39
CA LYS A 28 -16.70 19.07 -21.35
C LYS A 28 -16.30 17.65 -20.98
N GLN A 29 -15.04 17.30 -21.25
CA GLN A 29 -14.44 16.02 -20.93
C GLN A 29 -13.46 16.18 -19.79
N ILE A 30 -13.54 15.30 -18.78
CA ILE A 30 -12.55 15.22 -17.72
C ILE A 30 -11.38 14.36 -18.23
N LEU A 31 -10.18 14.95 -18.25
CA LEU A 31 -8.96 14.28 -18.70
C LEU A 31 -8.26 13.57 -17.55
N TYR A 32 -8.25 14.19 -16.37
CA TYR A 32 -7.56 13.68 -15.19
C TYR A 32 -8.20 14.22 -13.92
N ILE A 33 -8.19 13.42 -12.86
CA ILE A 33 -8.63 13.77 -11.52
C ILE A 33 -7.46 13.47 -10.57
N GLY A 34 -7.18 14.39 -9.65
CA GLY A 34 -6.18 14.20 -8.62
C GLY A 34 -6.57 14.89 -7.33
N LYS A 35 -6.05 14.37 -6.22
CA LYS A 35 -6.19 14.98 -4.90
C LYS A 35 -4.97 15.84 -4.55
N ALA A 36 -5.14 16.72 -3.58
CA ALA A 36 -4.10 17.59 -3.06
C ALA A 36 -4.25 17.81 -1.56
N SER A 37 -3.13 17.98 -0.86
CA SER A 37 -3.07 18.56 0.49
C SER A 37 -3.11 20.09 0.43
N SER A 38 -2.57 20.66 -0.64
CA SER A 38 -2.69 22.05 -1.06
C SER A 38 -3.04 22.07 -2.54
N LEU A 39 -4.26 22.46 -2.87
CA LEU A 39 -4.71 22.57 -4.27
C LEU A 39 -3.81 23.50 -5.07
N ARG A 40 -3.43 24.66 -4.47
CA ARG A 40 -2.55 25.64 -5.10
C ARG A 40 -1.19 25.06 -5.45
N ASP A 41 -0.51 24.46 -4.48
CA ASP A 41 0.85 23.97 -4.68
C ASP A 41 0.88 22.77 -5.60
N ARG A 42 -0.11 21.87 -5.45
CA ARG A 42 -0.24 20.69 -6.27
C ARG A 42 -0.47 21.02 -7.75
N VAL A 43 -1.40 21.92 -8.04
CA VAL A 43 -1.70 22.31 -9.42
C VAL A 43 -0.52 23.07 -10.03
N ARG A 44 0.15 23.95 -9.26
CA ARG A 44 1.35 24.66 -9.74
C ARG A 44 2.46 23.70 -10.15
N SER A 45 2.68 22.63 -9.42
CA SER A 45 3.74 21.65 -9.71
C SER A 45 3.57 20.89 -11.03
N TYR A 46 2.43 20.98 -11.70
CA TYR A 46 2.25 20.46 -13.07
C TYR A 46 2.82 21.36 -14.17
N PHE A 47 3.27 22.55 -13.81
CA PHE A 47 3.82 23.52 -14.74
C PHE A 47 5.29 23.85 -14.43
N ASP A 48 5.95 22.99 -13.64
CA ASP A 48 7.37 23.07 -13.38
C ASP A 48 8.16 22.44 -14.54
N ASP A 49 9.37 22.92 -14.78
CA ASP A 49 10.18 22.59 -15.97
C ASP A 49 10.60 21.10 -15.99
N ASP A 50 10.61 20.44 -14.83
CA ASP A 50 10.99 19.04 -14.68
C ASP A 50 9.80 18.06 -14.70
N LEU A 51 8.62 18.49 -15.15
CA LEU A 51 7.38 17.70 -15.11
C LEU A 51 7.53 16.32 -15.78
N ILE A 52 8.26 16.24 -16.91
CA ILE A 52 8.49 14.98 -17.62
C ILE A 52 9.29 14.02 -16.73
N ALA A 53 10.35 14.52 -16.09
CA ALA A 53 11.21 13.72 -15.24
C ALA A 53 10.52 13.27 -13.96
N THR A 54 9.65 14.12 -13.41
CA THR A 54 9.01 13.89 -12.11
C THR A 54 7.69 13.11 -12.19
N ARG A 55 6.92 13.29 -13.28
CA ARG A 55 5.54 12.75 -13.40
C ARG A 55 5.26 11.93 -14.66
N GLY A 56 6.23 11.85 -15.55
CA GLY A 56 6.17 11.08 -16.78
C GLY A 56 5.36 11.72 -17.92
N PRO A 57 5.53 11.22 -19.15
CA PRO A 57 5.03 11.84 -20.38
C PRO A 57 3.50 11.91 -20.45
N ARG A 58 2.81 10.99 -19.79
CA ARG A 58 1.35 10.93 -19.82
C ARG A 58 0.69 12.13 -19.14
N LEU A 59 1.21 12.55 -17.97
CA LEU A 59 0.66 13.71 -17.26
C LEU A 59 1.00 15.02 -18.01
N VAL A 60 2.13 15.07 -18.67
CA VAL A 60 2.46 16.17 -19.59
C VAL A 60 1.41 16.27 -20.70
N ASP A 61 1.05 15.14 -21.33
CA ASP A 61 0.01 15.09 -22.36
C ASP A 61 -1.35 15.58 -21.84
N VAL A 62 -1.75 15.14 -20.63
CA VAL A 62 -2.99 15.61 -19.97
C VAL A 62 -2.98 17.12 -19.76
N VAL A 63 -1.90 17.69 -19.21
CA VAL A 63 -1.79 19.13 -18.93
C VAL A 63 -1.78 19.94 -20.24
N THR A 64 -1.09 19.42 -21.26
CA THR A 64 -1.02 20.07 -22.58
C THR A 64 -2.39 20.11 -23.25
N GLN A 65 -3.18 19.03 -23.16
CA GLN A 65 -4.51 18.94 -23.76
C GLN A 65 -5.60 19.65 -22.96
N ALA A 66 -5.36 19.94 -21.67
CA ALA A 66 -6.36 20.58 -20.83
C ALA A 66 -6.61 22.04 -21.24
N ASP A 67 -7.88 22.44 -21.22
CA ASP A 67 -8.31 23.81 -21.47
C ASP A 67 -8.67 24.55 -20.17
N ALA A 68 -9.08 23.79 -19.12
CA ALA A 68 -9.49 24.35 -17.84
C ALA A 68 -9.19 23.42 -16.66
N ILE A 69 -9.12 24.05 -15.48
CA ILE A 69 -9.02 23.37 -14.20
C ILE A 69 -10.29 23.64 -13.39
N ALA A 70 -10.87 22.59 -12.83
CA ALA A 70 -11.90 22.71 -11.80
C ALA A 70 -11.34 22.14 -10.49
N HIS A 71 -11.85 22.59 -9.36
CA HIS A 71 -11.47 22.04 -8.06
C HIS A 71 -12.67 21.99 -7.10
N GLU A 72 -12.56 21.11 -6.12
CA GLU A 72 -13.49 20.95 -5.01
C GLU A 72 -12.65 20.90 -3.72
N THR A 73 -12.91 21.79 -2.78
CA THR A 73 -12.21 21.80 -1.49
C THR A 73 -12.77 20.76 -0.55
N THR A 74 -11.92 20.18 0.27
CA THR A 74 -12.33 19.26 1.34
C THR A 74 -11.72 19.68 2.68
N PRO A 75 -12.38 19.40 3.81
CA PRO A 75 -11.84 19.72 5.13
C PRO A 75 -10.51 19.02 5.45
N THR A 76 -10.31 17.79 4.94
CA THR A 76 -9.13 16.95 5.22
C THR A 76 -8.59 16.28 3.97
N VAL A 77 -7.31 15.88 4.00
CA VAL A 77 -6.67 15.08 2.92
C VAL A 77 -7.32 13.71 2.80
N LEU A 78 -7.77 13.15 3.91
CA LEU A 78 -8.48 11.88 3.95
C LEU A 78 -9.80 11.96 3.18
N GLU A 79 -10.54 13.06 3.30
CA GLU A 79 -11.74 13.29 2.50
C GLU A 79 -11.41 13.51 1.01
N ALA A 80 -10.33 14.24 0.71
CA ALA A 80 -9.85 14.39 -0.66
C ALA A 80 -9.55 13.04 -1.31
N LEU A 81 -8.92 12.11 -0.58
CA LEU A 81 -8.60 10.77 -1.09
C LEU A 81 -9.85 9.96 -1.49
N VAL A 82 -10.85 9.90 -0.62
CA VAL A 82 -12.08 9.15 -0.94
C VAL A 82 -12.91 9.86 -2.02
N ARG A 83 -12.88 11.20 -2.06
CA ARG A 83 -13.56 11.98 -3.09
C ARG A 83 -12.91 11.80 -4.45
N GLU A 84 -11.57 11.79 -4.53
CA GLU A 84 -10.83 11.44 -5.75
C GLU A 84 -11.25 10.07 -6.28
N ALA A 85 -11.22 9.03 -5.45
CA ALA A 85 -11.59 7.69 -5.83
C ALA A 85 -13.05 7.60 -6.33
N ALA A 86 -13.97 8.28 -5.67
CA ALA A 86 -15.38 8.35 -6.09
C ALA A 86 -15.53 9.02 -7.46
N LEU A 87 -14.86 10.15 -7.70
CA LEU A 87 -14.89 10.86 -8.98
C LEU A 87 -14.22 10.06 -10.10
N ILE A 88 -13.12 9.36 -9.82
CA ILE A 88 -12.46 8.48 -10.80
C ILE A 88 -13.41 7.34 -11.20
N ARG A 89 -14.11 6.73 -10.24
CA ARG A 89 -15.10 5.68 -10.51
C ARG A 89 -16.26 6.19 -11.38
N GLU A 90 -16.74 7.39 -11.12
CA GLU A 90 -17.86 8.02 -11.82
C GLU A 90 -17.49 8.39 -13.26
N HIS A 91 -16.36 9.09 -13.43
CA HIS A 91 -16.02 9.72 -14.71
C HIS A 91 -15.04 8.89 -15.55
N ARG A 92 -14.31 7.95 -14.96
CA ARG A 92 -13.31 7.07 -15.61
C ARG A 92 -12.39 7.81 -16.58
N PRO A 93 -11.70 8.89 -16.12
CA PRO A 93 -10.92 9.72 -17.02
C PRO A 93 -9.70 8.96 -17.55
N LYS A 94 -9.39 9.17 -18.84
CA LYS A 94 -8.28 8.50 -19.51
C LYS A 94 -6.92 8.78 -18.85
N GLY A 95 -6.75 9.95 -18.25
CA GLY A 95 -5.55 10.33 -17.52
C GLY A 95 -5.31 9.53 -16.24
N ASN A 96 -6.34 9.01 -15.58
CA ASN A 96 -6.22 8.16 -14.40
C ASN A 96 -6.14 6.66 -14.73
N ALA A 97 -6.53 6.24 -15.95
CA ALA A 97 -6.36 4.85 -16.35
C ALA A 97 -4.86 4.55 -16.52
N MET A 98 -4.28 3.73 -15.68
CA MET A 98 -2.92 3.21 -15.87
C MET A 98 -3.01 2.05 -16.86
N GLY A 99 -2.69 2.27 -18.16
CA GLY A 99 -2.50 1.24 -19.16
C GLY A 99 -3.58 0.15 -19.20
N LYS A 100 -3.30 -0.98 -19.84
CA LYS A 100 -4.18 -2.17 -19.92
C LYS A 100 -4.46 -2.87 -18.56
N ASP A 101 -3.93 -2.36 -17.43
CA ASP A 101 -3.98 -3.02 -16.12
C ASP A 101 -4.81 -2.26 -15.07
N ASP A 102 -6.12 -2.11 -15.30
CA ASP A 102 -7.11 -1.82 -14.23
C ASP A 102 -7.05 -2.86 -13.07
N LYS A 103 -6.32 -3.93 -13.28
CA LYS A 103 -6.16 -5.08 -12.36
C LYS A 103 -5.26 -4.79 -11.16
N THR A 104 -4.50 -3.69 -11.17
CA THR A 104 -3.51 -3.38 -10.11
C THR A 104 -4.05 -2.49 -9.00
N PHE A 105 -5.09 -1.70 -9.25
CA PHE A 105 -5.69 -0.83 -8.24
C PHE A 105 -6.28 -1.59 -7.06
N LEU A 106 -6.20 -0.97 -5.88
CA LEU A 106 -6.87 -1.48 -4.68
C LEU A 106 -8.26 -0.88 -4.53
N TYR A 107 -9.13 -1.69 -3.95
CA TYR A 107 -10.49 -1.34 -3.57
C TYR A 107 -10.68 -1.62 -2.07
N ALA A 108 -11.44 -0.78 -1.40
CA ALA A 108 -11.99 -1.09 -0.09
C ALA A 108 -13.28 -1.88 -0.28
N VAL A 109 -13.28 -3.14 0.12
CA VAL A 109 -14.36 -4.10 -0.14
C VAL A 109 -15.07 -4.42 1.16
N ILE A 110 -16.39 -4.34 1.16
CA ILE A 110 -17.27 -4.75 2.27
C ILE A 110 -17.75 -6.17 1.97
N THR A 111 -17.41 -7.12 2.82
CA THR A 111 -17.86 -8.52 2.62
C THR A 111 -19.33 -8.68 2.92
N ASP A 112 -20.01 -9.58 2.18
CA ASP A 112 -21.40 -9.98 2.44
C ASP A 112 -21.42 -11.15 3.42
N GLU A 113 -21.27 -10.83 4.70
CA GLU A 113 -21.20 -11.77 5.82
C GLU A 113 -22.13 -11.28 6.95
N GLU A 114 -22.47 -12.16 7.88
CA GLU A 114 -23.24 -11.77 9.07
C GLU A 114 -22.56 -10.65 9.86
N VAL A 115 -21.22 -10.70 9.91
CA VAL A 115 -20.34 -9.66 10.46
C VAL A 115 -19.44 -9.16 9.33
N PRO A 116 -19.86 -8.16 8.55
CA PRO A 116 -19.10 -7.67 7.41
C PRO A 116 -17.69 -7.21 7.78
N ARG A 117 -16.70 -7.54 6.95
CA ARG A 117 -15.32 -7.08 7.07
C ARG A 117 -15.03 -6.02 6.02
N VAL A 118 -14.09 -5.12 6.34
CA VAL A 118 -13.60 -4.13 5.38
C VAL A 118 -12.20 -4.53 4.95
N LEU A 119 -12.04 -4.95 3.70
CA LEU A 119 -10.81 -5.54 3.17
C LEU A 119 -10.22 -4.65 2.07
N ALA A 120 -8.89 -4.55 2.00
CA ALA A 120 -8.19 -3.91 0.88
C ALA A 120 -7.82 -4.98 -0.16
N ILE A 121 -8.55 -5.03 -1.27
CA ILE A 121 -8.45 -6.08 -2.30
C ILE A 121 -8.05 -5.47 -3.64
N ARG A 122 -7.23 -6.17 -4.43
CA ARG A 122 -6.87 -5.75 -5.78
C ARG A 122 -8.02 -5.98 -6.76
N GLY A 123 -8.20 -5.10 -7.72
CA GLY A 123 -9.24 -5.22 -8.73
C GLY A 123 -9.20 -6.52 -9.53
N LYS A 124 -7.99 -7.10 -9.74
CA LYS A 124 -7.83 -8.42 -10.40
C LYS A 124 -8.39 -9.59 -9.61
N ASP A 125 -8.48 -9.44 -8.29
CA ASP A 125 -8.96 -10.47 -7.37
C ASP A 125 -10.48 -10.33 -7.11
N LEU A 126 -11.15 -9.38 -7.80
CA LEU A 126 -12.60 -9.14 -7.71
C LEU A 126 -13.31 -9.67 -8.96
N ASP A 127 -14.23 -10.60 -8.78
CA ASP A 127 -15.21 -10.94 -9.80
C ASP A 127 -16.44 -10.03 -9.62
N TRP A 128 -16.50 -8.99 -10.45
CA TRP A 128 -17.57 -7.97 -10.38
C TRP A 128 -18.95 -8.50 -10.78
N LYS A 129 -19.01 -9.56 -11.60
CA LYS A 129 -20.29 -10.15 -12.04
C LYS A 129 -20.89 -11.02 -10.96
N ARG A 130 -20.07 -11.85 -10.32
CA ARG A 130 -20.49 -12.77 -9.25
C ARG A 130 -20.47 -12.10 -7.88
N LYS A 131 -19.90 -10.90 -7.78
CA LYS A 131 -19.64 -10.19 -6.51
C LYS A 131 -18.89 -11.06 -5.50
N VAL A 132 -17.80 -11.68 -5.92
CA VAL A 132 -16.94 -12.49 -5.04
C VAL A 132 -15.48 -12.05 -5.13
N ILE A 133 -14.77 -12.15 -4.00
CA ILE A 133 -13.33 -12.04 -3.92
C ILE A 133 -12.77 -13.41 -4.29
N SER A 134 -11.94 -13.46 -5.32
CA SER A 134 -11.32 -14.68 -5.80
C SER A 134 -10.35 -15.26 -4.76
N GLY A 135 -10.46 -16.56 -4.50
CA GLY A 135 -9.62 -17.25 -3.54
C GLY A 135 -10.17 -18.63 -3.21
N ALA A 136 -9.55 -19.31 -2.25
CA ALA A 136 -10.05 -20.57 -1.71
C ALA A 136 -10.12 -20.46 -0.17
N PRO A 137 -11.31 -20.27 0.41
CA PRO A 137 -12.63 -20.12 -0.21
C PRO A 137 -12.85 -18.76 -0.88
N GLU A 138 -13.78 -18.67 -1.84
CA GLU A 138 -14.33 -17.41 -2.35
C GLU A 138 -15.11 -16.70 -1.24
N VAL A 139 -15.03 -15.36 -1.22
CA VAL A 139 -15.72 -14.55 -0.22
C VAL A 139 -16.69 -13.60 -0.94
N PRO A 140 -17.99 -13.68 -0.69
CA PRO A 140 -18.96 -12.76 -1.27
C PRO A 140 -18.74 -11.34 -0.72
N PHE A 141 -19.06 -10.32 -1.52
CA PHE A 141 -19.02 -8.93 -1.09
C PHE A 141 -20.28 -8.16 -1.52
N ASP A 142 -20.65 -7.24 -0.67
CA ASP A 142 -21.83 -6.35 -0.89
C ASP A 142 -21.44 -5.16 -1.77
N ASP A 143 -20.39 -4.43 -1.40
CA ASP A 143 -19.91 -3.25 -2.13
C ASP A 143 -18.38 -3.15 -2.15
N ALA A 144 -17.87 -2.40 -3.13
CA ALA A 144 -16.44 -2.13 -3.29
C ALA A 144 -16.24 -0.66 -3.70
N TYR A 145 -15.40 0.05 -2.96
CA TYR A 145 -15.08 1.46 -3.13
C TYR A 145 -13.68 1.63 -3.70
N GLY A 146 -13.52 2.50 -4.67
CA GLY A 146 -12.27 2.71 -5.41
C GLY A 146 -12.57 2.98 -6.89
N PRO A 147 -11.56 2.98 -7.76
CA PRO A 147 -10.18 2.56 -7.54
C PRO A 147 -9.35 3.56 -6.74
N PHE A 148 -8.47 3.06 -5.86
CA PHE A 148 -7.48 3.88 -5.18
C PHE A 148 -6.14 3.76 -5.90
N THR A 149 -5.57 4.90 -6.29
CA THR A 149 -4.32 4.97 -7.04
C THR A 149 -3.10 4.58 -6.22
N SER A 150 -3.14 4.78 -4.90
CA SER A 150 -2.10 4.36 -3.94
C SER A 150 -2.63 3.36 -2.92
N GLY A 151 -2.05 2.16 -2.94
CA GLY A 151 -2.40 1.11 -1.98
C GLY A 151 -1.98 1.42 -0.55
N TYR A 152 -0.92 2.20 -0.37
CA TYR A 152 -0.49 2.69 0.94
C TYR A 152 -1.52 3.67 1.50
N GLN A 153 -1.93 4.66 0.71
CA GLN A 153 -2.90 5.67 1.13
C GLN A 153 -4.25 5.04 1.50
N LEU A 154 -4.72 4.05 0.74
CA LEU A 154 -5.92 3.31 1.12
C LEU A 154 -5.78 2.63 2.49
N ARG A 155 -4.65 1.95 2.75
CA ARG A 155 -4.46 1.26 4.04
C ARG A 155 -4.35 2.25 5.20
N GLU A 156 -3.67 3.36 5.00
CA GLU A 156 -3.62 4.44 5.99
C GLU A 156 -5.01 5.04 6.24
N ALA A 157 -5.76 5.30 5.18
CA ALA A 157 -7.13 5.76 5.29
C ALA A 157 -8.00 4.78 6.09
N LEU A 158 -7.94 3.49 5.76
CA LEU A 158 -8.66 2.46 6.52
C LEU A 158 -8.20 2.36 7.98
N ARG A 159 -6.91 2.56 8.26
CA ARG A 159 -6.38 2.59 9.63
C ARG A 159 -6.94 3.79 10.42
N LEU A 160 -7.03 4.96 9.80
CA LEU A 160 -7.56 6.17 10.42
C LEU A 160 -9.07 6.07 10.64
N ILE A 161 -9.81 5.64 9.62
CA ILE A 161 -11.27 5.45 9.70
C ILE A 161 -11.63 4.43 10.78
N ARG A 162 -10.84 3.37 10.94
CA ARG A 162 -11.07 2.34 11.97
C ARG A 162 -11.00 2.89 13.39
N LYS A 163 -10.19 3.94 13.63
CA LYS A 163 -10.15 4.62 14.93
C LYS A 163 -11.45 5.37 15.24
N ILE A 164 -12.17 5.81 14.22
CA ILE A 164 -13.43 6.54 14.34
C ILE A 164 -14.62 5.57 14.35
N PHE A 165 -14.61 4.64 13.40
CA PHE A 165 -15.62 3.61 13.21
C PHE A 165 -14.95 2.23 13.22
N PRO A 166 -14.86 1.58 14.38
CA PRO A 166 -14.20 0.28 14.49
C PRO A 166 -14.83 -0.78 13.58
N PHE A 167 -14.00 -1.49 12.81
CA PHE A 167 -14.42 -2.58 11.93
C PHE A 167 -13.36 -3.67 11.86
N PHE A 168 -13.76 -4.88 11.44
CA PHE A 168 -12.85 -5.99 11.23
C PHE A 168 -12.23 -5.98 9.83
N ASP A 169 -10.94 -6.30 9.74
CA ASP A 169 -10.20 -6.60 8.51
C ASP A 169 -9.48 -7.95 8.60
N THR A 170 -10.04 -8.84 9.42
CA THR A 170 -9.47 -10.16 9.69
C THR A 170 -9.44 -11.03 8.43
N PRO A 171 -8.44 -11.93 8.29
CA PRO A 171 -8.37 -12.85 7.13
C PRO A 171 -9.47 -13.90 7.15
N LYS A 172 -10.10 -14.15 8.31
CA LYS A 172 -11.23 -15.07 8.49
C LYS A 172 -12.44 -14.34 9.02
N PRO A 173 -13.66 -14.82 8.72
CA PRO A 173 -14.90 -14.27 9.25
C PRO A 173 -14.95 -14.23 10.76
N ILE A 174 -15.73 -13.31 11.30
CA ILE A 174 -16.09 -13.24 12.72
C ILE A 174 -17.46 -13.89 12.87
N GLN A 175 -17.60 -14.82 13.81
CA GLN A 175 -18.86 -15.45 14.14
C GLN A 175 -19.62 -14.63 15.18
N LEU A 176 -20.94 -14.75 15.18
CA LEU A 176 -21.78 -14.21 16.24
C LEU A 176 -21.81 -15.16 17.44
N ALA A 177 -21.96 -14.59 18.62
CA ALA A 177 -22.26 -15.30 19.87
C ALA A 177 -23.60 -14.75 20.39
N GLY A 178 -24.70 -15.34 19.93
CA GLY A 178 -26.02 -14.72 20.02
C GLY A 178 -26.03 -13.43 19.17
N ASP A 179 -26.53 -12.34 19.74
CA ASP A 179 -26.57 -11.03 19.07
C ASP A 179 -25.25 -10.22 19.17
N ARG A 180 -24.23 -10.75 19.86
CA ARG A 180 -22.95 -10.06 20.05
C ARG A 180 -21.88 -10.56 19.11
N LEU A 181 -20.89 -9.70 18.84
CA LEU A 181 -19.74 -10.04 18.04
C LEU A 181 -18.86 -11.05 18.80
N GLY A 182 -18.78 -12.26 18.27
CA GLY A 182 -18.07 -13.39 18.85
C GLY A 182 -16.59 -13.47 18.43
N ARG A 183 -16.08 -14.71 18.34
CA ARG A 183 -14.70 -15.03 17.96
C ARG A 183 -14.57 -15.20 16.45
N MET A 184 -13.34 -15.31 15.96
CA MET A 184 -13.09 -15.73 14.58
C MET A 184 -13.59 -17.16 14.35
N ALA A 185 -13.95 -17.43 13.08
CA ALA A 185 -14.33 -18.77 12.63
C ALA A 185 -13.22 -19.80 12.91
N GLN A 186 -13.62 -21.06 13.10
CA GLN A 186 -12.73 -22.17 13.43
C GLN A 186 -11.51 -22.27 12.49
N GLY A 187 -10.40 -22.75 13.04
CA GLY A 187 -9.12 -22.92 12.35
C GLY A 187 -8.29 -21.62 12.24
N ALA A 188 -8.61 -20.59 13.02
CA ALA A 188 -7.68 -19.48 13.25
C ALA A 188 -6.51 -19.96 14.11
N SER A 189 -5.29 -19.44 13.84
CA SER A 189 -4.15 -19.73 14.70
C SER A 189 -4.29 -18.97 16.03
N LYS A 190 -3.78 -19.52 17.12
CA LYS A 190 -3.76 -18.84 18.45
C LYS A 190 -3.14 -17.44 18.37
N HIS A 191 -2.11 -17.26 17.53
CA HIS A 191 -1.50 -15.95 17.31
C HIS A 191 -2.46 -14.94 16.67
N LEU A 192 -3.29 -15.39 15.72
CA LEU A 192 -4.27 -14.52 15.07
C LEU A 192 -5.42 -14.15 16.00
N GLU A 193 -5.85 -15.09 16.84
CA GLU A 193 -6.85 -14.82 17.89
C GLU A 193 -6.33 -13.81 18.93
N ALA A 194 -5.10 -13.98 19.39
CA ALA A 194 -4.45 -13.04 20.31
C ALA A 194 -4.33 -11.64 19.68
N LYS A 195 -4.02 -11.55 18.36
CA LYS A 195 -3.98 -10.27 17.65
C LYS A 195 -5.35 -9.60 17.57
N VAL A 196 -6.41 -10.36 17.34
CA VAL A 196 -7.78 -9.82 17.31
C VAL A 196 -8.16 -9.30 18.69
N GLU A 197 -7.87 -10.06 19.73
CA GLU A 197 -8.18 -9.64 21.11
C GLU A 197 -7.38 -8.39 21.51
N PHE A 198 -6.11 -8.32 21.18
CA PHE A 198 -5.30 -7.11 21.37
C PHE A 198 -5.90 -5.90 20.65
N ASN A 199 -6.31 -6.05 19.37
CA ASN A 199 -6.93 -4.95 18.63
C ASN A 199 -8.30 -4.53 19.20
N ARG A 200 -9.04 -5.43 19.83
CA ARG A 200 -10.23 -5.09 20.60
C ARG A 200 -9.89 -4.26 21.84
N GLN A 201 -8.86 -4.66 22.59
CA GLN A 201 -8.42 -3.95 23.80
C GLN A 201 -7.98 -2.51 23.51
N ILE A 202 -7.28 -2.27 22.40
CA ILE A 202 -6.85 -0.93 21.98
C ILE A 202 -7.90 -0.16 21.16
N GLY A 203 -9.14 -0.70 21.06
CA GLY A 203 -10.26 -0.02 20.39
C GLY A 203 -10.19 0.06 18.86
N GLN A 204 -9.28 -0.68 18.24
CA GLN A 204 -9.22 -0.77 16.77
C GLN A 204 -10.27 -1.73 16.19
N TYR A 205 -10.65 -2.75 16.93
CA TYR A 205 -11.74 -3.64 16.60
C TYR A 205 -12.94 -3.40 17.53
N PRO A 206 -14.16 -3.69 17.06
CA PRO A 206 -15.35 -3.58 17.89
C PRO A 206 -15.23 -4.44 19.15
N ARG A 207 -15.53 -3.83 20.30
CA ARG A 207 -15.58 -4.49 21.60
C ARG A 207 -16.99 -4.29 22.16
N ASP A 208 -17.53 -5.34 22.75
CA ASP A 208 -18.83 -5.32 23.46
C ASP A 208 -19.98 -4.67 22.65
N MET A 209 -19.96 -4.85 21.34
CA MET A 209 -20.95 -4.27 20.41
C MET A 209 -21.89 -5.37 19.93
N ASP A 210 -23.18 -5.06 19.88
CA ASP A 210 -24.15 -5.92 19.24
C ASP A 210 -24.07 -5.83 17.70
N ARG A 211 -24.66 -6.80 17.01
CA ARG A 211 -24.66 -6.85 15.54
C ARG A 211 -25.30 -5.59 14.92
N LYS A 212 -26.39 -5.07 15.52
CA LYS A 212 -27.11 -3.91 15.00
C LYS A 212 -26.27 -2.63 15.05
N ALA A 213 -25.58 -2.42 16.19
CA ALA A 213 -24.64 -1.29 16.34
C ALA A 213 -23.45 -1.42 15.40
N TYR A 214 -22.91 -2.65 15.22
CA TYR A 214 -21.83 -2.89 14.26
C TYR A 214 -22.24 -2.59 12.82
N LEU A 215 -23.39 -3.08 12.36
CA LEU A 215 -23.90 -2.80 11.02
C LEU A 215 -24.17 -1.30 10.78
N ARG A 216 -24.50 -0.55 11.84
CA ARG A 216 -24.58 0.92 11.78
C ARG A 216 -23.20 1.52 11.56
N SER A 217 -22.18 1.06 12.29
CA SER A 217 -20.78 1.48 12.09
C SER A 217 -20.29 1.20 10.67
N ILE A 218 -20.58 0.01 10.13
CA ILE A 218 -20.26 -0.33 8.73
C ILE A 218 -20.95 0.62 7.74
N ARG A 219 -22.21 0.99 7.96
CA ARG A 219 -22.91 1.99 7.11
C ARG A 219 -22.19 3.35 7.13
N HIS A 220 -21.69 3.79 8.29
CA HIS A 220 -20.88 5.02 8.38
C HIS A 220 -19.58 4.89 7.58
N VAL A 221 -18.89 3.76 7.66
CA VAL A 221 -17.71 3.46 6.84
C VAL A 221 -18.04 3.49 5.35
N CYS A 222 -19.16 2.89 4.93
CA CYS A 222 -19.64 2.91 3.54
C CYS A 222 -19.89 4.34 3.04
N LEU A 223 -20.58 5.18 3.82
CA LEU A 223 -20.82 6.59 3.46
C LEU A 223 -19.50 7.35 3.29
N PHE A 224 -18.54 7.09 4.19
CA PHE A 224 -17.24 7.71 4.11
C PHE A 224 -16.48 7.28 2.83
N LEU A 225 -16.37 5.97 2.59
CA LEU A 225 -15.66 5.41 1.43
C LEU A 225 -16.33 5.77 0.09
N ALA A 226 -17.63 6.01 0.10
CA ALA A 226 -18.36 6.54 -1.06
C ALA A 226 -18.08 8.03 -1.33
N GLY A 227 -17.27 8.72 -0.52
CA GLY A 227 -17.05 10.16 -0.62
C GLY A 227 -18.24 11.01 -0.18
N ARG A 228 -19.26 10.41 0.49
CA ARG A 228 -20.47 11.09 0.98
C ARG A 228 -20.30 11.61 2.41
N VAL A 229 -19.16 12.26 2.68
CA VAL A 229 -18.81 12.66 4.06
C VAL A 229 -19.78 13.71 4.62
N LYS A 230 -20.29 14.60 3.79
CA LYS A 230 -21.32 15.56 4.21
C LYS A 230 -22.59 14.85 4.70
N THR A 231 -23.06 13.83 3.99
CA THR A 231 -24.19 12.99 4.40
C THR A 231 -23.89 12.23 5.69
N LEU A 232 -22.66 11.72 5.84
CA LEU A 232 -22.22 11.05 7.05
C LEU A 232 -22.30 11.99 8.27
N ARG A 233 -21.77 13.23 8.16
CA ARG A 233 -21.87 14.24 9.24
C ARG A 233 -23.32 14.51 9.63
N GLN A 234 -24.18 14.76 8.68
CA GLN A 234 -25.62 14.97 8.91
C GLN A 234 -26.28 13.77 9.60
N THR A 235 -25.87 12.56 9.23
CA THR A 235 -26.41 11.32 9.84
C THR A 235 -25.95 11.21 11.29
N LEU A 236 -24.67 11.43 11.58
CA LEU A 236 -24.13 11.42 12.94
C LEU A 236 -24.75 12.51 13.82
N GLU A 237 -24.92 13.73 13.31
CA GLU A 237 -25.60 14.80 14.04
C GLU A 237 -27.03 14.42 14.42
N ARG A 238 -27.77 13.81 13.49
CA ARG A 238 -29.14 13.34 13.74
C ARG A 238 -29.17 12.22 14.78
N GLU A 239 -28.25 11.25 14.67
CA GLU A 239 -28.13 10.16 15.66
C GLU A 239 -27.77 10.72 17.05
N MET A 240 -26.84 11.67 17.13
CA MET A 240 -26.47 12.32 18.39
C MET A 240 -27.67 13.00 19.07
N ARG A 241 -28.46 13.76 18.30
CA ARG A 241 -29.66 14.44 18.81
C ARG A 241 -30.74 13.43 19.24
N ALA A 242 -30.90 12.33 18.50
CA ALA A 242 -31.85 11.28 18.83
C ALA A 242 -31.47 10.59 20.15
N TYR A 243 -30.20 10.20 20.32
CA TYR A 243 -29.71 9.63 21.59
C TYR A 243 -29.85 10.59 22.77
N ALA A 244 -29.54 11.86 22.58
CA ALA A 244 -29.72 12.87 23.62
C ALA A 244 -31.20 13.03 24.04
N LYS A 245 -32.13 12.96 23.06
CA LYS A 245 -33.57 13.00 23.34
C LYS A 245 -34.09 11.76 24.07
N GLU A 246 -33.45 10.60 23.83
CA GLU A 246 -33.75 9.33 24.49
C GLU A 246 -32.99 9.19 25.83
N GLU A 247 -32.33 10.25 26.33
CA GLU A 247 -31.49 10.28 27.55
C GLU A 247 -30.32 9.27 27.53
N ARG A 248 -29.94 8.78 26.36
CA ARG A 248 -28.81 7.88 26.12
C ARG A 248 -27.52 8.68 25.95
N PHE A 249 -27.07 9.28 27.02
CA PHE A 249 -25.99 10.27 26.99
C PHE A 249 -24.62 9.68 26.63
N GLU A 250 -24.36 8.41 26.97
CA GLU A 250 -23.11 7.75 26.60
C GLU A 250 -22.99 7.55 25.09
N GLU A 251 -24.08 7.11 24.43
CA GLU A 251 -24.13 6.96 22.98
C GLU A 251 -24.06 8.32 22.29
N ALA A 252 -24.78 9.32 22.79
CA ALA A 252 -24.69 10.68 22.27
C ALA A 252 -23.25 11.23 22.37
N ALA A 253 -22.57 11.02 23.51
CA ALA A 253 -21.17 11.41 23.71
C ALA A 253 -20.22 10.63 22.78
N ASN A 254 -20.49 9.36 22.49
CA ASN A 254 -19.70 8.58 21.55
C ASN A 254 -19.82 9.14 20.12
N VAL A 255 -21.04 9.42 19.66
CA VAL A 255 -21.27 10.01 18.32
C VAL A 255 -20.62 11.41 18.25
N ARG A 256 -20.69 12.21 19.31
CA ARG A 256 -19.99 13.50 19.36
C ARG A 256 -18.48 13.36 19.20
N ARG A 257 -17.87 12.34 19.84
CA ARG A 257 -16.44 12.01 19.65
C ARG A 257 -16.12 11.61 18.23
N GLN A 258 -17.01 10.84 17.57
CA GLN A 258 -16.85 10.47 16.16
C GLN A 258 -16.90 11.68 15.22
N LEU A 259 -17.85 12.61 15.43
CA LEU A 259 -17.90 13.88 14.70
C LEU A 259 -16.63 14.69 14.87
N PHE A 260 -16.21 14.90 16.13
CA PHE A 260 -14.98 15.62 16.43
C PHE A 260 -13.76 14.97 15.78
N ALA A 261 -13.63 13.63 15.85
CA ALA A 261 -12.54 12.89 15.23
C ALA A 261 -12.53 13.04 13.70
N LEU A 262 -13.71 13.04 13.06
CA LEU A 262 -13.85 13.24 11.62
C LEU A 262 -13.36 14.62 11.17
N ASP A 263 -13.61 15.66 11.98
CA ASP A 263 -13.24 17.04 11.68
C ASP A 263 -11.76 17.35 11.99
N HIS A 264 -11.15 16.57 12.88
CA HIS A 264 -9.79 16.80 13.38
C HIS A 264 -8.81 15.68 13.02
N VAL A 265 -9.11 14.84 12.03
CA VAL A 265 -8.14 13.85 11.52
C VAL A 265 -6.94 14.58 10.94
N GLN A 266 -5.86 14.68 11.72
CA GLN A 266 -4.58 15.20 11.24
C GLN A 266 -3.81 14.09 10.53
N ASP A 267 -3.82 14.15 9.20
CA ASP A 267 -3.20 13.16 8.32
C ASP A 267 -1.77 13.50 7.95
N VAL A 268 -0.89 13.62 8.94
CA VAL A 268 0.54 13.91 8.69
C VAL A 268 1.16 12.88 7.73
N SER A 269 0.74 11.62 7.79
CA SER A 269 1.22 10.56 6.89
C SER A 269 0.73 10.73 5.46
N LEU A 270 -0.54 11.11 5.25
CA LEU A 270 -1.11 11.37 3.93
C LEU A 270 -0.59 12.69 3.33
N ILE A 271 -0.33 13.70 4.16
CA ILE A 271 0.24 14.99 3.74
C ILE A 271 1.70 14.83 3.27
N LYS A 272 2.51 14.05 3.98
CA LYS A 272 3.92 13.82 3.61
C LYS A 272 4.07 13.20 2.22
N GLU A 273 3.18 12.28 1.83
CA GLU A 273 3.21 11.70 0.49
C GLU A 273 2.73 12.66 -0.60
N ASP A 274 1.81 13.54 -0.28
CA ASP A 274 1.26 14.47 -1.27
C ASP A 274 2.26 15.56 -1.68
N ARG A 275 3.21 15.91 -0.81
CA ARG A 275 4.33 16.81 -1.11
C ARG A 275 5.45 16.16 -1.92
N GLY A 276 5.51 14.86 -1.96
CA GLY A 276 6.43 14.08 -2.76
C GLY A 276 5.73 13.43 -3.94
N VAL A 277 5.94 13.97 -5.12
CA VAL A 277 5.82 13.32 -6.44
C VAL A 277 4.81 12.16 -6.52
N ASP A 278 3.87 12.23 -7.48
CA ASP A 278 3.21 11.05 -8.08
C ASP A 278 4.26 10.14 -8.76
N GLN A 279 5.29 9.76 -8.04
CA GLN A 279 6.06 8.60 -8.42
C GLN A 279 5.17 7.41 -8.09
N ALA A 280 4.92 6.58 -9.09
CA ALA A 280 4.53 5.20 -8.85
C ALA A 280 5.32 4.75 -7.62
N ALA A 281 4.59 4.33 -6.60
CA ALA A 281 5.18 4.02 -5.30
C ALA A 281 6.49 3.27 -5.47
N PRO A 282 7.56 3.67 -4.78
CA PRO A 282 8.86 3.10 -5.06
C PRO A 282 8.80 1.59 -4.84
N ARG A 283 8.78 0.86 -5.94
CA ARG A 283 9.02 -0.57 -5.92
C ARG A 283 10.47 -0.78 -5.51
N ILE A 284 10.68 -1.47 -4.43
CA ILE A 284 11.99 -1.80 -3.89
C ILE A 284 12.12 -3.32 -3.92
N GLU A 285 13.20 -3.82 -4.47
CA GLU A 285 13.50 -5.25 -4.45
C GLU A 285 14.64 -5.52 -3.48
N ALA A 286 14.43 -6.43 -2.53
CA ALA A 286 15.45 -6.82 -1.57
C ALA A 286 15.86 -8.28 -1.78
N TYR A 287 17.18 -8.53 -1.60
CA TYR A 287 17.82 -9.81 -1.88
C TYR A 287 18.51 -10.33 -0.64
N ASP A 288 18.34 -11.63 -0.37
CA ASP A 288 19.03 -12.37 0.67
C ASP A 288 19.45 -13.75 0.14
N THR A 289 20.57 -14.26 0.61
CA THR A 289 21.13 -15.57 0.25
C THR A 289 21.18 -16.47 1.46
N ALA A 290 20.73 -17.71 1.32
CA ALA A 290 20.82 -18.72 2.37
C ALA A 290 21.45 -20.01 1.86
N HIS A 291 22.43 -20.53 2.61
CA HIS A 291 23.10 -21.79 2.32
C HIS A 291 22.44 -22.95 3.07
N LEU A 292 22.04 -23.99 2.33
CA LEU A 292 21.49 -25.23 2.85
C LEU A 292 22.63 -26.25 3.02
N GLY A 293 23.21 -26.32 4.22
CA GLY A 293 24.07 -27.43 4.69
C GLY A 293 24.95 -28.13 3.64
N GLY A 294 25.83 -27.40 2.97
CA GLY A 294 26.94 -27.97 2.21
C GLY A 294 26.85 -27.99 0.69
N THR A 295 25.68 -28.08 0.05
CA THR A 295 25.62 -28.25 -1.42
C THR A 295 24.58 -27.42 -2.16
N GLU A 296 23.56 -26.87 -1.52
CA GLU A 296 22.56 -26.07 -2.18
C GLU A 296 22.46 -24.68 -1.56
N ALA A 297 22.62 -23.63 -2.37
CA ALA A 297 22.35 -22.26 -1.98
C ALA A 297 21.06 -21.77 -2.64
N ILE A 298 20.24 -21.06 -1.87
CA ILE A 298 19.00 -20.47 -2.32
C ILE A 298 19.10 -18.95 -2.13
N GLY A 299 18.82 -18.22 -3.21
CA GLY A 299 18.60 -16.79 -3.16
C GLY A 299 17.12 -16.46 -3.18
N VAL A 300 16.76 -15.40 -2.51
CA VAL A 300 15.40 -14.89 -2.52
C VAL A 300 15.35 -13.44 -2.96
N MET A 301 14.29 -13.08 -3.64
CA MET A 301 13.90 -11.71 -3.98
C MET A 301 12.57 -11.42 -3.30
N THR A 302 12.51 -10.35 -2.55
CA THR A 302 11.27 -9.81 -2.01
C THR A 302 11.01 -8.43 -2.58
N VAL A 303 9.75 -8.06 -2.61
CA VAL A 303 9.31 -6.78 -3.15
C VAL A 303 8.54 -6.02 -2.08
N VAL A 304 8.94 -4.79 -1.88
CA VAL A 304 8.21 -3.81 -1.08
C VAL A 304 7.80 -2.67 -1.99
N GLU A 305 6.54 -2.31 -1.93
CA GLU A 305 5.98 -1.20 -2.68
C GLU A 305 5.16 -0.35 -1.72
N ASN A 306 5.43 0.94 -1.64
CA ASN A 306 4.78 1.84 -0.67
C ASN A 306 4.89 1.39 0.79
N GLY A 307 6.04 0.96 1.23
CA GLY A 307 6.21 0.48 2.60
C GLY A 307 5.43 -0.81 2.93
N VAL A 308 4.96 -1.55 1.91
CA VAL A 308 4.20 -2.79 2.09
C VAL A 308 4.79 -3.94 1.29
N ALA A 309 4.92 -5.08 1.95
CA ALA A 309 5.42 -6.31 1.36
C ALA A 309 4.49 -6.86 0.26
N LEU A 310 4.99 -6.98 -0.97
CA LEU A 310 4.26 -7.46 -2.14
C LEU A 310 4.55 -8.95 -2.37
N LYS A 311 3.98 -9.80 -1.54
CA LYS A 311 4.26 -11.25 -1.53
C LYS A 311 4.03 -11.99 -2.86
N PRO A 312 3.06 -11.65 -3.73
CA PRO A 312 2.90 -12.30 -5.04
C PRO A 312 4.12 -12.13 -5.96
N ASP A 313 4.92 -11.09 -5.75
CA ASP A 313 6.09 -10.79 -6.54
C ASP A 313 7.39 -11.37 -5.94
N TYR A 314 7.31 -12.10 -4.82
CA TYR A 314 8.47 -12.78 -4.25
C TYR A 314 8.95 -13.90 -5.15
N ARG A 315 10.26 -14.02 -5.31
CA ARG A 315 10.89 -15.06 -6.14
C ARG A 315 11.94 -15.82 -5.35
N THR A 316 12.19 -17.04 -5.76
CA THR A 316 13.23 -17.91 -5.21
C THR A 316 14.14 -18.37 -6.35
N PHE A 317 15.42 -18.23 -6.17
CA PHE A 317 16.44 -18.62 -7.12
C PHE A 317 17.27 -19.77 -6.55
N ARG A 318 17.35 -20.88 -7.26
CA ARG A 318 18.29 -21.95 -6.94
C ARG A 318 19.65 -21.55 -7.53
N ILE A 319 20.65 -21.39 -6.71
CA ILE A 319 21.99 -20.97 -7.14
C ILE A 319 22.75 -22.18 -7.72
N ARG A 320 23.30 -22.02 -8.91
CA ARG A 320 23.91 -23.09 -9.70
C ARG A 320 25.43 -22.98 -9.71
N GLY A 321 26.07 -23.13 -8.59
CA GLY A 321 27.49 -23.36 -8.56
C GLY A 321 28.35 -22.14 -8.27
N VAL A 322 28.83 -22.11 -7.05
CA VAL A 322 29.94 -21.27 -6.64
C VAL A 322 30.99 -22.22 -6.11
N GLY A 323 31.91 -22.67 -6.99
CA GLY A 323 33.12 -23.35 -6.60
C GLY A 323 34.00 -22.37 -5.85
N GLY A 324 34.27 -22.62 -4.57
CA GLY A 324 35.27 -21.86 -3.80
C GLY A 324 36.65 -22.11 -4.35
N LYS A 325 37.49 -21.06 -4.38
CA LYS A 325 38.94 -21.23 -4.66
C LYS A 325 39.58 -22.02 -3.51
N GLU A 326 40.28 -23.12 -3.84
CA GLU A 326 41.08 -23.88 -2.89
C GLU A 326 42.10 -22.95 -2.24
N GLY A 327 42.20 -22.96 -0.91
CA GLY A 327 43.21 -22.21 -0.15
C GLY A 327 42.74 -20.94 0.58
N ALA A 328 41.46 -20.51 0.42
CA ALA A 328 40.92 -19.38 1.17
C ALA A 328 40.44 -19.77 2.59
N SER A 329 40.53 -18.84 3.55
CA SER A 329 39.95 -19.06 4.88
C SER A 329 38.43 -19.29 4.80
N LYS A 330 37.86 -20.03 5.78
CA LYS A 330 36.44 -20.32 5.83
C LYS A 330 35.55 -19.05 5.80
N VAL A 331 36.04 -17.95 6.36
CA VAL A 331 35.35 -16.64 6.35
C VAL A 331 35.42 -16.01 4.96
N THR A 332 36.59 -16.04 4.32
CA THR A 332 36.79 -15.50 2.96
C THR A 332 36.04 -16.32 1.92
N GLN A 333 35.96 -17.64 2.08
CA GLN A 333 35.17 -18.52 1.24
C GLN A 333 33.67 -18.24 1.35
N ARG A 334 33.13 -18.03 2.56
CA ARG A 334 31.72 -17.65 2.76
C ARG A 334 31.42 -16.31 2.11
N LEU A 335 32.22 -15.30 2.32
CA LEU A 335 31.99 -13.96 1.76
C LEU A 335 32.05 -13.97 0.22
N ASN A 336 32.96 -14.71 -0.37
CA ASN A 336 33.07 -14.87 -1.83
C ASN A 336 31.88 -15.65 -2.40
N ASN A 337 31.37 -16.64 -1.68
CA ASN A 337 30.18 -17.40 -2.07
C ASN A 337 28.91 -16.55 -2.02
N ASP A 338 28.74 -15.70 -1.00
CA ASP A 338 27.61 -14.81 -0.86
C ASP A 338 27.59 -13.75 -1.97
N ILE A 339 28.75 -13.16 -2.28
CA ILE A 339 28.89 -12.17 -3.35
C ILE A 339 28.60 -12.81 -4.72
N ALA A 340 29.16 -13.99 -4.99
CA ALA A 340 28.94 -14.68 -6.26
C ALA A 340 27.47 -15.11 -6.41
N SER A 341 26.85 -15.57 -5.33
CA SER A 341 25.42 -15.88 -5.29
C SER A 341 24.56 -14.65 -5.56
N LEU A 342 24.88 -13.50 -4.97
CA LEU A 342 24.18 -12.25 -5.21
C LEU A 342 24.31 -11.80 -6.68
N LYS A 343 25.51 -11.89 -7.27
CA LYS A 343 25.73 -11.58 -8.69
C LYS A 343 24.90 -12.50 -9.60
N GLU A 344 24.84 -13.80 -9.34
CA GLU A 344 24.00 -14.75 -10.10
C GLU A 344 22.52 -14.39 -10.01
N ILE A 345 22.00 -14.10 -8.82
CA ILE A 345 20.59 -13.76 -8.62
C ILE A 345 20.24 -12.49 -9.40
N LEU A 346 21.05 -11.44 -9.28
CA LEU A 346 20.82 -10.17 -9.96
C LEU A 346 20.87 -10.32 -11.48
N SER A 347 21.85 -11.04 -12.01
CA SER A 347 21.96 -11.31 -13.45
C SER A 347 20.72 -12.05 -13.97
N ARG A 348 20.25 -13.05 -13.25
CA ARG A 348 19.04 -13.80 -13.61
C ARG A 348 17.77 -12.96 -13.48
N ARG A 349 17.67 -12.12 -12.42
CA ARG A 349 16.56 -11.18 -12.27
C ARG A 349 16.46 -10.23 -13.46
N LEU A 350 17.58 -9.70 -13.89
CA LEU A 350 17.65 -8.74 -14.99
C LEU A 350 17.47 -9.37 -16.37
N GLY A 351 17.59 -10.69 -16.48
CA GLY A 351 17.18 -11.47 -17.65
C GLY A 351 15.65 -11.63 -17.82
N HIS A 352 14.83 -11.05 -16.91
CA HIS A 352 13.37 -11.04 -16.95
C HIS A 352 12.82 -9.64 -17.24
N PRO A 353 12.80 -9.21 -18.52
CA PRO A 353 12.33 -7.86 -18.88
C PRO A 353 10.83 -7.65 -18.61
N GLU A 354 10.06 -8.73 -18.48
CA GLU A 354 8.64 -8.71 -18.15
C GLU A 354 8.36 -8.34 -16.68
N TRP A 355 9.38 -8.37 -15.80
CA TRP A 355 9.22 -7.95 -14.42
C TRP A 355 9.53 -6.46 -14.29
N PRO A 356 8.64 -5.65 -13.66
CA PRO A 356 8.87 -4.23 -13.49
C PRO A 356 10.19 -3.95 -12.77
N LEU A 357 10.97 -3.00 -13.28
CA LEU A 357 12.22 -2.60 -12.63
C LEU A 357 11.93 -1.84 -11.33
N PRO A 358 12.72 -2.07 -10.27
CA PRO A 358 12.57 -1.36 -9.01
C PRO A 358 13.20 0.04 -9.08
N LYS A 359 12.82 0.92 -8.15
CA LYS A 359 13.50 2.20 -7.93
C LYS A 359 14.88 2.01 -7.29
N ALA A 360 15.03 0.98 -6.48
CA ALA A 360 16.31 0.61 -5.86
C ALA A 360 16.37 -0.90 -5.58
N PHE A 361 17.58 -1.43 -5.63
CA PHE A 361 17.92 -2.77 -5.15
C PHE A 361 18.46 -2.69 -3.73
N ILE A 362 17.92 -3.49 -2.82
CA ILE A 362 18.37 -3.60 -1.43
C ILE A 362 19.16 -4.90 -1.26
N VAL A 363 20.35 -4.82 -0.71
CA VAL A 363 21.20 -5.97 -0.43
C VAL A 363 21.50 -6.07 1.06
N ASP A 364 21.52 -7.29 1.60
CA ASP A 364 21.97 -7.56 2.95
C ASP A 364 23.50 -7.54 2.99
N GLY A 365 24.07 -6.72 3.86
CA GLY A 365 25.52 -6.61 4.04
C GLY A 365 26.07 -5.20 3.88
N GLY A 366 27.39 -5.08 3.79
CA GLY A 366 28.10 -3.80 3.78
C GLY A 366 28.48 -3.30 2.38
N LYS A 367 29.43 -2.37 2.35
CA LYS A 367 29.96 -1.72 1.13
C LYS A 367 30.40 -2.72 0.05
N THR A 368 30.93 -3.89 0.44
CA THR A 368 31.39 -4.93 -0.49
C THR A 368 30.23 -5.54 -1.29
N HIS A 369 29.11 -5.88 -0.62
CA HIS A 369 27.92 -6.42 -1.28
C HIS A 369 27.27 -5.37 -2.17
N LYS A 370 27.21 -4.12 -1.72
CA LYS A 370 26.73 -2.99 -2.51
C LYS A 370 27.53 -2.83 -3.80
N LYS A 371 28.87 -2.78 -3.69
CA LYS A 371 29.77 -2.64 -4.85
C LYS A 371 29.61 -3.80 -5.84
N ALA A 372 29.51 -5.03 -5.34
CA ALA A 372 29.31 -6.20 -6.19
C ALA A 372 27.99 -6.17 -6.97
N ALA A 373 26.91 -5.69 -6.34
CA ALA A 373 25.64 -5.49 -7.03
C ALA A 373 25.71 -4.35 -8.05
N GLU A 374 26.35 -3.23 -7.71
CA GLU A 374 26.54 -2.09 -8.62
C GLU A 374 27.36 -2.49 -9.87
N GLU A 375 28.36 -3.37 -9.73
CA GLU A 375 29.14 -3.91 -10.84
C GLU A 375 28.25 -4.66 -11.84
N VAL A 376 27.37 -5.56 -11.37
CA VAL A 376 26.43 -6.30 -12.24
C VAL A 376 25.48 -5.36 -12.97
N LEU A 377 24.94 -4.35 -12.28
CA LEU A 377 24.05 -3.38 -12.90
C LEU A 377 24.77 -2.56 -13.97
N LYS A 378 26.01 -2.15 -13.70
CA LYS A 378 26.84 -1.41 -14.64
C LYS A 378 27.17 -2.24 -15.89
N GLU A 379 27.52 -3.52 -15.73
CA GLU A 379 27.80 -4.45 -16.83
C GLU A 379 26.57 -4.60 -17.77
N LEU A 380 25.37 -4.51 -17.21
CA LEU A 380 24.11 -4.62 -17.93
C LEU A 380 23.52 -3.26 -18.37
N GLY A 381 24.23 -2.15 -18.15
CA GLY A 381 23.80 -0.81 -18.54
C GLY A 381 22.62 -0.26 -17.75
N ILE A 382 22.40 -0.77 -16.52
CA ILE A 382 21.26 -0.42 -15.69
C ILE A 382 21.64 0.62 -14.64
N GLY A 383 21.00 1.80 -14.68
CA GLY A 383 21.29 2.94 -13.80
C GLY A 383 20.51 2.96 -12.47
N ILE A 384 20.02 1.81 -12.00
CA ILE A 384 19.21 1.74 -10.76
C ILE A 384 20.17 1.72 -9.54
N PRO A 385 19.90 2.55 -8.50
CA PRO A 385 20.75 2.61 -7.34
C PRO A 385 20.66 1.33 -6.47
N VAL A 386 21.76 1.00 -5.82
CA VAL A 386 21.86 -0.08 -4.83
C VAL A 386 21.98 0.52 -3.42
N VAL A 387 21.19 0.01 -2.50
CA VAL A 387 21.21 0.35 -1.08
C VAL A 387 21.60 -0.88 -0.28
N ALA A 388 22.54 -0.75 0.65
CA ALA A 388 22.95 -1.83 1.53
C ALA A 388 22.43 -1.60 2.96
N VAL A 389 21.97 -2.68 3.59
CA VAL A 389 21.56 -2.66 5.00
C VAL A 389 22.57 -3.47 5.80
N VAL A 390 23.33 -2.77 6.65
CA VAL A 390 24.33 -3.36 7.55
C VAL A 390 23.66 -3.76 8.86
N LYS A 391 23.92 -4.96 9.34
CA LYS A 391 23.43 -5.46 10.62
C LYS A 391 24.53 -5.46 11.69
N ASP A 392 24.13 -5.30 12.95
CA ASP A 392 24.99 -5.50 14.12
C ASP A 392 25.21 -7.00 14.43
N GLU A 393 26.03 -7.30 15.43
CA GLU A 393 26.29 -8.67 15.90
C GLU A 393 25.02 -9.40 16.40
N LYS A 394 23.96 -8.65 16.72
CA LYS A 394 22.64 -9.17 17.14
C LYS A 394 21.66 -9.24 15.97
N HIS A 395 22.15 -9.15 14.72
CA HIS A 395 21.34 -9.15 13.49
C HIS A 395 20.28 -8.03 13.40
N ARG A 396 20.47 -6.90 14.10
CA ARG A 396 19.62 -5.72 14.01
C ARG A 396 20.17 -4.73 12.98
N PRO A 397 19.33 -4.02 12.25
CA PRO A 397 19.79 -2.97 11.33
C PRO A 397 20.59 -1.92 12.10
N ARG A 398 21.83 -1.69 11.66
CA ARG A 398 22.75 -0.72 12.24
C ARG A 398 22.89 0.52 11.36
N GLU A 399 22.98 0.33 10.05
CA GLU A 399 23.28 1.40 9.11
C GLU A 399 22.65 1.08 7.75
N VAL A 400 22.14 2.12 7.07
CA VAL A 400 21.65 2.06 5.68
C VAL A 400 22.59 2.88 4.81
N ILE A 401 23.24 2.23 3.84
CA ILE A 401 24.24 2.85 2.97
C ILE A 401 23.65 3.17 1.61
N GLY A 402 23.46 4.44 1.28
CA GLY A 402 23.01 4.91 -0.02
C GLY A 402 21.50 5.16 -0.13
N GLY A 403 20.73 5.05 0.95
CA GLY A 403 19.28 5.28 0.95
C GLY A 403 18.91 6.69 0.49
N THR A 404 19.53 7.72 1.06
CA THR A 404 19.27 9.14 0.70
C THR A 404 19.54 9.41 -0.79
N ARG A 405 20.64 8.89 -1.34
CA ARG A 405 20.99 9.06 -2.76
C ARG A 405 20.02 8.32 -3.68
N ALA A 406 19.44 7.23 -3.23
CA ALA A 406 18.43 6.46 -3.96
C ALA A 406 17.01 7.05 -3.82
N GLY A 407 16.83 8.04 -2.95
CA GLY A 407 15.51 8.58 -2.62
C GLY A 407 14.61 7.54 -1.93
N ILE A 408 15.22 6.65 -1.13
CA ILE A 408 14.56 5.60 -0.35
C ILE A 408 14.71 5.92 1.13
N SER A 409 13.60 5.81 1.89
CA SER A 409 13.67 5.99 3.34
C SER A 409 14.41 4.81 4.01
N ASP A 410 15.13 5.08 5.09
CA ASP A 410 15.79 4.02 5.87
C ASP A 410 14.78 2.99 6.39
N ALA A 411 13.58 3.42 6.73
CA ALA A 411 12.50 2.55 7.17
C ALA A 411 12.08 1.55 6.08
N ASP A 412 11.96 2.00 4.82
CA ASP A 412 11.60 1.13 3.70
C ASP A 412 12.73 0.17 3.33
N ALA A 413 13.98 0.63 3.37
CA ALA A 413 15.15 -0.21 3.13
C ALA A 413 15.26 -1.31 4.20
N VAL A 414 15.08 -0.96 5.47
CA VAL A 414 15.10 -1.90 6.60
C VAL A 414 13.93 -2.89 6.51
N LEU A 415 12.73 -2.42 6.16
CA LEU A 415 11.56 -3.28 5.97
C LEU A 415 11.80 -4.30 4.83
N ALA A 416 12.30 -3.83 3.69
CA ALA A 416 12.56 -4.68 2.53
C ALA A 416 13.61 -5.76 2.85
N ASN A 417 14.70 -5.38 3.55
CA ASN A 417 15.70 -6.31 4.01
C ASN A 417 15.19 -7.32 5.04
N ALA A 418 14.36 -6.87 6.00
CA ALA A 418 13.73 -7.74 6.99
C ALA A 418 12.79 -8.77 6.33
N GLU A 419 12.03 -8.36 5.31
CA GLU A 419 11.17 -9.26 4.54
C GLU A 419 11.97 -10.29 3.75
N ALA A 420 13.11 -9.89 3.12
CA ALA A 420 14.00 -10.81 2.42
C ALA A 420 14.54 -11.86 3.39
N HIS A 421 15.04 -11.45 4.52
CA HIS A 421 15.55 -12.36 5.56
C HIS A 421 14.45 -13.31 6.10
N ARG A 422 13.26 -12.78 6.40
CA ARG A 422 12.12 -13.58 6.86
C ARG A 422 11.71 -14.64 5.82
N PHE A 423 11.65 -14.26 4.54
CA PHE A 423 11.28 -15.16 3.45
C PHE A 423 12.35 -16.22 3.21
N SER A 424 13.63 -15.86 3.25
CA SER A 424 14.78 -16.75 3.18
C SER A 424 14.71 -17.85 4.26
N LEU A 425 14.52 -17.47 5.52
CA LEU A 425 14.36 -18.41 6.63
C LEU A 425 13.16 -19.34 6.48
N ALA A 426 12.04 -18.84 5.93
CA ALA A 426 10.86 -19.66 5.69
C ALA A 426 11.13 -20.72 4.60
N ARG A 427 11.82 -20.37 3.52
CA ARG A 427 12.22 -21.27 2.43
C ARG A 427 13.23 -22.30 2.91
N HIS A 428 14.20 -21.89 3.73
CA HIS A 428 15.14 -22.78 4.36
C HIS A 428 14.48 -23.86 5.21
N ARG A 429 13.51 -23.49 6.06
CA ARG A 429 12.74 -24.43 6.88
C ARG A 429 11.90 -25.38 6.03
N TRP A 430 11.31 -24.91 4.94
CA TRP A 430 10.54 -25.74 4.02
C TRP A 430 11.42 -26.76 3.29
N ALA A 431 12.58 -26.34 2.78
CA ALA A 431 13.51 -27.21 2.10
C ALA A 431 14.03 -28.33 3.01
N ARG A 432 14.41 -28.02 4.26
CA ARG A 432 14.79 -29.06 5.26
C ARG A 432 13.66 -30.08 5.51
N ARG A 433 12.41 -29.66 5.58
CA ARG A 433 11.26 -30.57 5.77
C ARG A 433 11.03 -31.46 4.56
N SER A 434 11.28 -30.98 3.35
CA SER A 434 11.11 -31.76 2.13
C SER A 434 12.21 -32.83 1.96
N ILE A 435 13.42 -32.55 2.41
CA ILE A 435 14.54 -33.53 2.43
C ILE A 435 14.21 -34.66 3.41
N LEU A 436 13.76 -34.33 4.63
CA LEU A 436 13.39 -35.32 5.65
C LEU A 436 12.18 -36.20 5.28
N LYS A 437 11.33 -35.75 4.34
CA LYS A 437 10.22 -36.55 3.79
C LYS A 437 10.63 -37.49 2.64
N LYS A 438 11.76 -37.23 1.99
CA LYS A 438 12.30 -38.11 0.93
C LYS A 438 13.21 -39.24 1.46
N THR A 439 13.61 -39.15 2.73
CA THR A 439 14.49 -40.11 3.40
C THR A 439 13.70 -41.06 4.34
N ARG A 440 12.39 -40.98 4.28
CA ARG A 440 11.43 -41.94 4.85
C ARG A 440 10.63 -42.57 3.70
#